data_cea2760aed9638864b4896ca5161b41a
#
_entry.id   cea2760aed9638864b4896ca5161b41a
#
_cell.length_a   1.000
_cell.length_b   1.000
_cell.length_c   1.000
_cell.angle_alpha   90.00
_cell.angle_beta   90.00
_cell.angle_gamma   90.00
#
_symmetry.space_group_name_H-M   'P 1'
#
loop_
_entity.id
_entity.type
_entity.pdbx_description
1 polymer ?
#
loop_
_entity_poly.entity_id
_entity_poly.type
_entity_poly.pdbx_seq_one_letter_code
_entity_poly.pdbx_strand_id
1 'polypeptide(L)'
;MLKIGSHVGMNGKKMMLGSVEEALSYEANTFMLYTGAPQNTRRREIGELNIEAAQALMKEHGITEFIVHAPYIINLANTVKPETYELAVRFLKLELARASAMGSRVLVVHPGAHVGAGAEAGIASIVKGLNEVLADDSDCLIALETMAGKGSEIGRTFEELARIYDGVTKKDRLRVCFDTCHTHDSGYDIVNDPEGVLKQFDRILGKDQIAVFHINDSKNPCGAAKDRHENLGKGCIGFDALNRIVHHPDFADVPKILETPWVPIDGDPKNTRAPYKEEIVMLREHAPA
;
A
#
# COMPACT_ATOMS: atom_id res chain seq x y z
N MET A 1 -20.06 -3.75 -5.50
CA MET A 1 -20.01 -2.85 -4.31
C MET A 1 -18.59 -2.35 -4.20
N LEU A 2 -18.38 -1.03 -3.98
CA LEU A 2 -17.06 -0.44 -3.81
C LEU A 2 -16.30 -1.11 -2.66
N LYS A 3 -15.12 -1.68 -2.95
CA LYS A 3 -14.22 -2.26 -1.95
C LYS A 3 -13.35 -1.14 -1.38
N ILE A 4 -13.69 -0.69 -0.18
CA ILE A 4 -13.02 0.45 0.45
C ILE A 4 -12.83 0.21 1.94
N GLY A 5 -11.68 0.60 2.43
CA GLY A 5 -11.30 0.56 3.83
C GLY A 5 -10.11 1.45 4.12
N SER A 6 -9.45 1.20 5.22
CA SER A 6 -8.31 1.99 5.67
C SER A 6 -7.21 1.12 6.26
N HIS A 7 -6.07 1.75 6.53
CA HIS A 7 -5.09 1.18 7.44
C HIS A 7 -5.68 1.08 8.85
N VAL A 8 -5.51 -0.09 9.49
CA VAL A 8 -5.96 -0.37 10.86
C VAL A 8 -4.83 -0.93 11.71
N GLY A 9 -4.93 -0.77 13.01
CA GLY A 9 -3.95 -1.29 13.95
C GLY A 9 -4.04 -2.81 14.14
N MET A 10 -2.91 -3.47 14.34
CA MET A 10 -2.86 -4.85 14.81
C MET A 10 -2.03 -4.92 16.10
N ASN A 11 -2.67 -4.76 17.24
CA ASN A 11 -1.98 -4.64 18.51
C ASN A 11 -2.80 -5.20 19.69
N GLY A 12 -2.27 -5.02 20.91
CA GLY A 12 -2.94 -5.42 22.14
C GLY A 12 -3.13 -6.94 22.24
N LYS A 13 -4.21 -7.36 22.89
CA LYS A 13 -4.55 -8.78 23.07
C LYS A 13 -5.40 -9.34 21.92
N LYS A 14 -6.12 -8.49 21.19
CA LYS A 14 -7.01 -8.90 20.12
C LYS A 14 -6.29 -9.17 18.81
N MET A 15 -5.14 -8.54 18.58
CA MET A 15 -4.35 -8.68 17.36
C MET A 15 -5.21 -8.51 16.07
N MET A 16 -5.21 -9.46 15.13
CA MET A 16 -5.98 -9.40 13.89
C MET A 16 -7.50 -9.27 14.11
N LEU A 17 -8.04 -9.92 15.14
CA LEU A 17 -9.45 -9.73 15.50
C LEU A 17 -9.76 -8.26 15.79
N GLY A 18 -8.88 -7.58 16.53
CA GLY A 18 -9.01 -6.14 16.79
C GLY A 18 -8.94 -5.29 15.52
N SER A 19 -8.12 -5.69 14.55
CA SER A 19 -8.05 -5.03 13.24
C SER A 19 -9.36 -5.12 12.47
N VAL A 20 -10.02 -6.29 12.49
CA VAL A 20 -11.34 -6.47 11.86
C VAL A 20 -12.41 -5.63 12.57
N GLU A 21 -12.44 -5.64 13.90
CA GLU A 21 -13.36 -4.82 14.68
C GLU A 21 -13.19 -3.32 14.40
N GLU A 22 -11.93 -2.87 14.28
CA GLU A 22 -11.60 -1.48 13.94
C GLU A 22 -12.10 -1.14 12.52
N ALA A 23 -11.82 -1.99 11.53
CA ALA A 23 -12.33 -1.80 10.16
C ALA A 23 -13.85 -1.73 10.11
N LEU A 24 -14.54 -2.60 10.81
CA LEU A 24 -16.00 -2.59 10.90
C LEU A 24 -16.54 -1.31 11.54
N SER A 25 -15.82 -0.74 12.53
CA SER A 25 -16.21 0.53 13.16
C SER A 25 -16.19 1.72 12.20
N TYR A 26 -15.40 1.61 11.12
CA TYR A 26 -15.32 2.58 10.02
C TYR A 26 -16.28 2.27 8.87
N GLU A 27 -17.11 1.23 9.00
CA GLU A 27 -17.98 0.72 7.92
C GLU A 27 -17.18 0.23 6.70
N ALA A 28 -15.93 -0.15 6.89
CA ALA A 28 -15.07 -0.67 5.85
C ALA A 28 -15.45 -2.12 5.47
N ASN A 29 -15.25 -2.50 4.21
CA ASN A 29 -15.44 -3.86 3.71
C ASN A 29 -14.15 -4.50 3.17
N THR A 30 -13.04 -3.84 3.38
CA THR A 30 -11.66 -4.31 3.27
C THR A 30 -10.80 -3.49 4.24
N PHE A 31 -9.56 -3.87 4.46
CA PHE A 31 -8.64 -3.11 5.31
C PHE A 31 -7.19 -3.47 5.01
N MET A 32 -6.26 -2.70 5.53
CA MET A 32 -4.83 -2.98 5.48
C MET A 32 -4.23 -2.92 6.88
N LEU A 33 -3.23 -3.76 7.14
CA LEU A 33 -2.50 -3.77 8.41
C LEU A 33 -1.02 -4.09 8.22
N TYR A 34 -0.22 -3.71 9.21
CA TYR A 34 1.13 -4.25 9.41
C TYR A 34 1.08 -5.46 10.35
N THR A 35 1.90 -6.49 10.10
CA THR A 35 1.94 -7.70 10.95
C THR A 35 2.65 -7.47 12.31
N GLY A 36 3.03 -6.25 12.59
CA GLY A 36 3.69 -5.75 13.78
C GLY A 36 4.14 -4.31 13.59
N ALA A 37 4.88 -3.73 14.53
CA ALA A 37 5.34 -2.35 14.43
C ALA A 37 6.23 -2.15 13.18
N PRO A 38 5.91 -1.18 12.28
CA PRO A 38 6.59 -1.04 11.00
C PRO A 38 8.04 -0.51 11.10
N GLN A 39 8.44 0.00 12.28
CA GLN A 39 9.77 0.54 12.53
C GLN A 39 10.76 -0.49 13.13
N ASN A 40 10.35 -1.75 13.35
CA ASN A 40 11.22 -2.77 13.89
C ASN A 40 10.91 -4.17 13.34
N THR A 41 11.75 -5.15 13.68
CA THR A 41 11.63 -6.55 13.25
C THR A 41 10.95 -7.47 14.26
N ARG A 42 10.44 -6.94 15.38
CA ARG A 42 9.78 -7.76 16.38
C ARG A 42 8.41 -8.19 15.91
N ARG A 43 8.17 -9.49 15.96
CA ARG A 43 6.88 -10.09 15.55
C ARG A 43 6.43 -11.08 16.62
N ARG A 44 5.12 -11.10 16.90
CA ARG A 44 4.51 -12.16 17.68
C ARG A 44 4.44 -13.44 16.88
N GLU A 45 4.36 -14.57 17.55
CA GLU A 45 4.14 -15.85 16.90
C GLU A 45 2.79 -15.86 16.17
N ILE A 46 2.70 -16.58 15.04
CA ILE A 46 1.48 -16.64 14.22
C ILE A 46 0.29 -17.14 15.04
N GLY A 47 0.50 -18.13 15.90
CA GLY A 47 -0.54 -18.67 16.80
C GLY A 47 -1.13 -17.66 17.79
N GLU A 48 -0.46 -16.52 18.02
CA GLU A 48 -0.94 -15.47 18.93
C GLU A 48 -1.73 -14.36 18.22
N LEU A 49 -1.92 -14.47 16.90
CA LEU A 49 -2.52 -13.38 16.08
C LEU A 49 -4.06 -13.39 16.07
N ASN A 50 -4.72 -14.36 16.71
CA ASN A 50 -6.19 -14.52 16.69
C ASN A 50 -6.79 -14.61 15.27
N ILE A 51 -6.11 -15.32 14.38
CA ILE A 51 -6.47 -15.40 12.95
C ILE A 51 -7.85 -16.04 12.75
N GLU A 52 -8.12 -17.18 13.40
CA GLU A 52 -9.39 -17.91 13.25
C GLU A 52 -10.59 -17.05 13.64
N ALA A 53 -10.52 -16.37 14.79
CA ALA A 53 -11.59 -15.48 15.25
C ALA A 53 -11.76 -14.28 14.32
N ALA A 54 -10.66 -13.71 13.82
CA ALA A 54 -10.70 -12.61 12.85
C ALA A 54 -11.34 -13.04 11.53
N GLN A 55 -10.97 -14.19 10.97
CA GLN A 55 -11.54 -14.71 9.74
C GLN A 55 -13.04 -15.08 9.89
N ALA A 56 -13.45 -15.60 11.04
CA ALA A 56 -14.85 -15.84 11.35
C ALA A 56 -15.67 -14.54 11.33
N LEU A 57 -15.16 -13.48 11.96
CA LEU A 57 -15.80 -12.16 11.99
C LEU A 57 -15.82 -11.51 10.59
N MET A 58 -14.73 -11.62 9.82
CA MET A 58 -14.69 -11.18 8.43
C MET A 58 -15.78 -11.84 7.60
N LYS A 59 -15.91 -13.18 7.71
CA LYS A 59 -16.94 -13.95 7.00
C LYS A 59 -18.36 -13.54 7.40
N GLU A 60 -18.61 -13.31 8.68
CA GLU A 60 -19.90 -12.86 9.20
C GLU A 60 -20.34 -11.54 8.59
N HIS A 61 -19.37 -10.61 8.39
CA HIS A 61 -19.61 -9.27 7.84
C HIS A 61 -19.31 -9.12 6.35
N GLY A 62 -19.04 -10.21 5.63
CA GLY A 62 -18.82 -10.21 4.18
C GLY A 62 -17.51 -9.54 3.75
N ILE A 63 -16.52 -9.41 4.64
CA ILE A 63 -15.17 -8.98 4.28
C ILE A 63 -14.44 -10.18 3.66
N THR A 64 -14.17 -10.12 2.36
CA THR A 64 -13.61 -11.24 1.60
C THR A 64 -12.10 -11.19 1.44
N GLU A 65 -11.51 -10.02 1.67
CA GLU A 65 -10.08 -9.79 1.50
C GLU A 65 -9.58 -8.66 2.39
N PHE A 66 -8.31 -8.70 2.70
CA PHE A 66 -7.56 -7.62 3.34
C PHE A 66 -6.13 -7.63 2.82
N ILE A 67 -5.43 -6.52 3.04
CA ILE A 67 -4.09 -6.26 2.53
C ILE A 67 -3.11 -6.25 3.72
N VAL A 68 -1.93 -6.81 3.51
CA VAL A 68 -0.81 -6.65 4.44
C VAL A 68 0.19 -5.68 3.85
N HIS A 69 0.70 -4.76 4.65
CA HIS A 69 1.80 -3.88 4.26
C HIS A 69 3.09 -4.31 4.95
N ALA A 70 4.15 -4.48 4.18
CA ALA A 70 5.47 -4.77 4.70
C ALA A 70 6.05 -3.52 5.40
N PRO A 71 6.82 -3.69 6.51
CA PRO A 71 7.38 -2.55 7.22
C PRO A 71 8.40 -1.79 6.37
N TYR A 72 8.40 -0.48 6.47
CA TYR A 72 9.26 0.41 5.69
C TYR A 72 10.76 0.31 6.02
N ILE A 73 11.14 -0.49 7.03
CA ILE A 73 12.54 -0.82 7.28
C ILE A 73 13.13 -1.77 6.22
N ILE A 74 12.28 -2.44 5.42
CA ILE A 74 12.70 -3.27 4.30
C ILE A 74 13.18 -2.35 3.17
N ASN A 75 14.46 -2.47 2.81
CA ASN A 75 15.06 -1.72 1.72
C ASN A 75 15.90 -2.64 0.83
N LEU A 76 15.26 -3.22 -0.19
CA LEU A 76 15.92 -4.10 -1.17
C LEU A 76 16.88 -3.36 -2.10
N ALA A 77 16.76 -2.03 -2.22
CA ALA A 77 17.59 -1.21 -3.10
C ALA A 77 18.94 -0.82 -2.49
N ASN A 78 19.17 -1.11 -1.20
CA ASN A 78 20.38 -0.69 -0.52
C ASN A 78 21.57 -1.60 -0.85
N THR A 79 22.44 -1.12 -1.75
CA THR A 79 23.69 -1.81 -2.13
C THR A 79 24.91 -1.32 -1.36
N VAL A 80 24.77 -0.25 -0.57
CA VAL A 80 25.86 0.36 0.20
C VAL A 80 26.16 -0.43 1.48
N LYS A 81 25.11 -1.00 2.09
CA LYS A 81 25.21 -1.77 3.33
C LYS A 81 24.68 -3.20 3.10
N PRO A 82 25.54 -4.18 2.85
CA PRO A 82 25.13 -5.56 2.60
C PRO A 82 24.21 -6.14 3.68
N GLU A 83 24.47 -5.84 4.95
CA GLU A 83 23.66 -6.28 6.07
C GLU A 83 22.22 -5.76 6.03
N THR A 84 22.01 -4.56 5.48
CA THR A 84 20.66 -4.00 5.28
C THR A 84 19.90 -4.77 4.20
N TYR A 85 20.57 -5.11 3.11
CA TYR A 85 20.00 -5.94 2.04
C TYR A 85 19.64 -7.36 2.54
N GLU A 86 20.56 -8.02 3.24
CA GLU A 86 20.32 -9.36 3.80
C GLU A 86 19.15 -9.37 4.78
N LEU A 87 19.07 -8.34 5.64
CA LEU A 87 17.95 -8.15 6.53
C LEU A 87 16.64 -7.97 5.75
N ALA A 88 16.65 -7.13 4.71
CA ALA A 88 15.46 -6.84 3.89
C ALA A 88 14.93 -8.12 3.21
N VAL A 89 15.78 -8.92 2.59
CA VAL A 89 15.39 -10.19 1.95
C VAL A 89 14.81 -11.16 2.98
N ARG A 90 15.54 -11.41 4.06
CA ARG A 90 15.10 -12.33 5.12
C ARG A 90 13.78 -11.89 5.74
N PHE A 91 13.63 -10.59 5.97
CA PHE A 91 12.44 -10.06 6.63
C PHE A 91 11.23 -9.99 5.69
N LEU A 92 11.44 -9.72 4.41
CA LEU A 92 10.37 -9.78 3.41
C LEU A 92 9.85 -11.22 3.22
N LYS A 93 10.72 -12.23 3.23
CA LYS A 93 10.30 -13.64 3.26
C LYS A 93 9.43 -13.94 4.47
N LEU A 94 9.83 -13.48 5.65
CA LEU A 94 9.05 -13.65 6.87
C LEU A 94 7.67 -12.97 6.77
N GLU A 95 7.61 -11.72 6.29
CA GLU A 95 6.35 -10.99 6.13
C GLU A 95 5.43 -11.64 5.10
N LEU A 96 5.99 -12.15 3.98
CA LEU A 96 5.23 -12.89 2.97
C LEU A 96 4.60 -14.17 3.55
N ALA A 97 5.36 -14.95 4.32
CA ALA A 97 4.87 -16.14 4.99
C ALA A 97 3.79 -15.80 6.03
N ARG A 98 3.94 -14.71 6.76
CA ARG A 98 2.96 -14.22 7.74
C ARG A 98 1.67 -13.76 7.07
N ALA A 99 1.77 -12.97 6.01
CA ALA A 99 0.62 -12.52 5.23
C ALA A 99 -0.19 -13.72 4.69
N SER A 100 0.48 -14.70 4.10
CA SER A 100 -0.12 -15.95 3.63
C SER A 100 -0.81 -16.72 4.77
N ALA A 101 -0.13 -16.90 5.91
CA ALA A 101 -0.69 -17.59 7.07
C ALA A 101 -1.93 -16.89 7.66
N MET A 102 -1.99 -15.56 7.57
CA MET A 102 -3.16 -14.77 7.97
C MET A 102 -4.30 -14.83 6.95
N GLY A 103 -4.05 -15.33 5.73
CA GLY A 103 -5.02 -15.43 4.63
C GLY A 103 -5.06 -14.20 3.73
N SER A 104 -4.08 -13.29 3.82
CA SER A 104 -3.94 -12.21 2.85
C SER A 104 -3.34 -12.72 1.54
N ARG A 105 -3.87 -12.22 0.43
CA ARG A 105 -3.35 -12.53 -0.91
C ARG A 105 -2.39 -11.47 -1.45
N VAL A 106 -2.26 -10.33 -0.77
CA VAL A 106 -1.42 -9.21 -1.23
C VAL A 106 -0.60 -8.67 -0.07
N LEU A 107 0.71 -8.60 -0.30
CA LEU A 107 1.69 -7.93 0.55
C LEU A 107 2.23 -6.73 -0.21
N VAL A 108 1.87 -5.52 0.22
CA VAL A 108 2.42 -4.27 -0.31
C VAL A 108 3.83 -4.06 0.23
N VAL A 109 4.74 -3.61 -0.62
CA VAL A 109 6.11 -3.28 -0.23
C VAL A 109 6.63 -2.06 -0.99
N HIS A 110 7.27 -1.14 -0.28
CA HIS A 110 8.07 -0.09 -0.91
C HIS A 110 9.27 -0.73 -1.62
N PRO A 111 9.54 -0.43 -2.89
CA PRO A 111 10.70 -0.99 -3.59
C PRO A 111 12.03 -0.75 -2.86
N GLY A 112 12.16 0.44 -2.25
CA GLY A 112 13.31 0.85 -1.46
C GLY A 112 14.01 2.10 -2.01
N ALA A 113 15.14 2.44 -1.39
CA ALA A 113 15.94 3.61 -1.73
C ALA A 113 17.40 3.22 -1.96
N HIS A 114 18.02 3.74 -3.04
CA HIS A 114 19.37 3.37 -3.46
C HIS A 114 20.50 4.00 -2.64
N VAL A 115 20.17 4.91 -1.72
CA VAL A 115 21.07 5.55 -0.74
C VAL A 115 22.41 6.04 -1.33
N GLY A 116 22.36 6.64 -2.53
CA GLY A 116 23.54 7.19 -3.21
C GLY A 116 24.21 6.26 -4.24
N ALA A 117 23.83 4.97 -4.32
CA ALA A 117 24.41 4.04 -5.30
C ALA A 117 23.90 4.24 -6.75
N GLY A 118 22.85 5.02 -6.93
CA GLY A 118 22.20 5.24 -8.22
C GLY A 118 21.03 4.28 -8.49
N ALA A 119 20.06 4.73 -9.30
CA ALA A 119 18.84 3.99 -9.58
C ALA A 119 19.11 2.64 -10.25
N GLU A 120 20.09 2.56 -11.17
CA GLU A 120 20.45 1.33 -11.86
C GLU A 120 20.88 0.23 -10.88
N ALA A 121 21.79 0.55 -9.98
CA ALA A 121 22.27 -0.39 -8.97
C ALA A 121 21.15 -0.80 -7.99
N GLY A 122 20.29 0.16 -7.64
CA GLY A 122 19.16 -0.09 -6.77
C GLY A 122 18.11 -1.01 -7.42
N ILE A 123 17.74 -0.78 -8.67
CA ILE A 123 16.81 -1.64 -9.43
C ILE A 123 17.37 -3.06 -9.55
N ALA A 124 18.65 -3.20 -9.92
CA ALA A 124 19.27 -4.52 -10.00
C ALA A 124 19.25 -5.26 -8.64
N SER A 125 19.47 -4.54 -7.54
CA SER A 125 19.39 -5.08 -6.18
C SER A 125 17.96 -5.51 -5.80
N ILE A 126 16.94 -4.69 -6.13
CA ILE A 126 15.53 -5.04 -5.92
C ILE A 126 15.17 -6.32 -6.67
N VAL A 127 15.53 -6.39 -7.97
CA VAL A 127 15.29 -7.58 -8.81
C VAL A 127 15.92 -8.82 -8.20
N LYS A 128 17.19 -8.72 -7.78
CA LYS A 128 17.89 -9.83 -7.10
C LYS A 128 17.13 -10.26 -5.84
N GLY A 129 16.77 -9.31 -4.97
CA GLY A 129 16.07 -9.59 -3.72
C GLY A 129 14.68 -10.19 -3.93
N LEU A 130 13.91 -9.69 -4.89
CA LEU A 130 12.60 -10.24 -5.22
C LEU A 130 12.72 -11.67 -5.80
N ASN A 131 13.69 -11.95 -6.64
CA ASN A 131 13.94 -13.33 -7.12
C ASN A 131 14.30 -14.29 -5.97
N GLU A 132 15.07 -13.83 -4.98
CA GLU A 132 15.39 -14.63 -3.78
C GLU A 132 14.15 -14.84 -2.89
N VAL A 133 13.30 -13.82 -2.71
CA VAL A 133 12.07 -13.90 -1.91
C VAL A 133 11.02 -14.79 -2.56
N LEU A 134 10.82 -14.63 -3.87
CA LEU A 134 9.82 -15.36 -4.64
C LEU A 134 10.27 -16.78 -5.04
N ALA A 135 11.49 -17.19 -4.71
CA ALA A 135 11.92 -18.57 -4.91
C ALA A 135 11.05 -19.55 -4.12
N ASP A 136 10.64 -19.15 -2.91
CA ASP A 136 9.75 -19.93 -2.06
C ASP A 136 8.30 -19.86 -2.57
N ASP A 137 7.57 -20.96 -2.45
CA ASP A 137 6.17 -20.99 -2.85
C ASP A 137 5.29 -20.31 -1.80
N SER A 138 4.33 -19.52 -2.29
CA SER A 138 3.32 -18.84 -1.48
C SER A 138 2.17 -18.40 -2.38
N ASP A 139 0.95 -18.38 -1.89
CA ASP A 139 -0.21 -17.85 -2.63
C ASP A 139 -0.34 -16.32 -2.51
N CYS A 140 0.47 -15.69 -1.66
CA CYS A 140 0.46 -14.25 -1.46
C CYS A 140 1.33 -13.55 -2.53
N LEU A 141 0.77 -12.57 -3.21
CA LEU A 141 1.44 -11.73 -4.21
C LEU A 141 2.20 -10.59 -3.52
N ILE A 142 3.29 -10.13 -4.13
CA ILE A 142 3.98 -8.90 -3.73
C ILE A 142 3.50 -7.76 -4.62
N ALA A 143 2.93 -6.72 -4.02
CA ALA A 143 2.56 -5.49 -4.71
C ALA A 143 3.60 -4.41 -4.45
N LEU A 144 4.34 -4.03 -5.49
CA LEU A 144 5.30 -2.92 -5.41
C LEU A 144 4.54 -1.60 -5.42
N GLU A 145 4.82 -0.75 -4.45
CA GLU A 145 4.14 0.54 -4.36
C GLU A 145 4.76 1.58 -5.30
N THR A 146 3.91 2.41 -5.93
CA THR A 146 4.37 3.64 -6.61
C THR A 146 4.89 4.61 -5.56
N MET A 147 6.09 5.19 -5.78
CA MET A 147 6.77 6.02 -4.80
C MET A 147 6.82 7.49 -5.19
N ALA A 148 6.83 8.37 -4.20
CA ALA A 148 6.90 9.83 -4.40
C ALA A 148 8.24 10.31 -4.98
N GLY A 149 9.29 9.49 -4.90
CA GLY A 149 10.64 9.88 -5.33
C GLY A 149 11.37 10.74 -4.30
N LYS A 150 11.00 10.63 -3.03
CA LYS A 150 11.66 11.32 -1.92
C LYS A 150 13.08 10.82 -1.73
N GLY A 151 14.04 11.73 -1.81
CA GLY A 151 15.45 11.39 -1.67
C GLY A 151 15.94 10.47 -2.80
N SER A 152 16.16 9.20 -2.49
CA SER A 152 16.69 8.20 -3.43
C SER A 152 15.75 7.00 -3.61
N GLU A 153 14.48 7.19 -3.39
CA GLU A 153 13.44 6.16 -3.59
C GLU A 153 13.38 5.71 -5.05
N ILE A 154 13.17 4.41 -5.24
CA ILE A 154 12.94 3.74 -6.52
C ILE A 154 11.47 3.37 -6.63
N GLY A 155 10.93 3.36 -7.86
CA GLY A 155 9.50 3.17 -8.12
C GLY A 155 8.75 4.50 -8.25
N ARG A 156 9.48 5.61 -8.41
CA ARG A 156 8.92 6.94 -8.65
C ARG A 156 8.33 7.12 -10.05
N THR A 157 8.74 6.28 -10.99
CA THR A 157 8.16 6.25 -12.34
C THR A 157 7.65 4.87 -12.69
N PHE A 158 6.66 4.80 -13.55
CA PHE A 158 6.12 3.52 -14.02
C PHE A 158 7.17 2.72 -14.78
N GLU A 159 8.11 3.39 -15.46
CA GLU A 159 9.24 2.78 -16.14
C GLU A 159 10.24 2.11 -15.17
N GLU A 160 10.48 2.71 -14.00
CA GLU A 160 11.30 2.06 -12.96
C GLU A 160 10.64 0.77 -12.45
N LEU A 161 9.32 0.79 -12.21
CA LEU A 161 8.56 -0.39 -11.82
C LEU A 161 8.59 -1.45 -12.94
N ALA A 162 8.38 -1.05 -14.19
CA ALA A 162 8.44 -1.96 -15.34
C ALA A 162 9.81 -2.65 -15.46
N ARG A 163 10.89 -1.93 -15.22
CA ARG A 163 12.24 -2.50 -15.23
C ARG A 163 12.45 -3.51 -14.11
N ILE A 164 11.87 -3.29 -12.94
CA ILE A 164 11.88 -4.29 -11.85
C ILE A 164 11.09 -5.54 -12.29
N TYR A 165 9.88 -5.35 -12.85
CA TYR A 165 9.07 -6.45 -13.38
C TYR A 165 9.82 -7.27 -14.42
N ASP A 166 10.53 -6.60 -15.35
CA ASP A 166 11.24 -7.28 -16.43
C ASP A 166 12.38 -8.15 -15.93
N GLY A 167 13.02 -7.78 -14.83
CA GLY A 167 14.10 -8.53 -14.22
C GLY A 167 13.66 -9.68 -13.32
N VAL A 168 12.38 -9.71 -12.88
CA VAL A 168 11.89 -10.75 -11.98
C VAL A 168 11.41 -11.98 -12.75
N THR A 169 11.83 -13.16 -12.32
CA THR A 169 11.53 -14.44 -12.99
C THR A 169 10.06 -14.84 -12.83
N LYS A 170 9.53 -14.77 -11.59
CA LYS A 170 8.12 -15.08 -11.27
C LYS A 170 7.26 -13.82 -11.36
N LYS A 171 7.10 -13.25 -12.56
CA LYS A 171 6.33 -12.01 -12.80
C LYS A 171 4.86 -12.13 -12.39
N ASP A 172 4.28 -13.30 -12.52
CA ASP A 172 2.92 -13.63 -12.12
C ASP A 172 2.67 -13.45 -10.62
N ARG A 173 3.74 -13.44 -9.82
CA ARG A 173 3.74 -13.19 -8.39
C ARG A 173 3.85 -11.70 -8.01
N LEU A 174 4.09 -10.82 -8.98
CA LEU A 174 4.18 -9.38 -8.76
C LEU A 174 2.87 -8.68 -9.12
N ARG A 175 2.60 -7.62 -8.40
CA ARG A 175 1.54 -6.64 -8.65
C ARG A 175 2.02 -5.25 -8.27
N VAL A 176 1.17 -4.26 -8.45
CA VAL A 176 1.41 -2.87 -8.06
C VAL A 176 0.38 -2.42 -7.04
N CYS A 177 0.83 -1.71 -6.04
CA CYS A 177 0.03 -0.82 -5.22
C CYS A 177 0.14 0.59 -5.81
N PHE A 178 -0.97 1.15 -6.27
CA PHE A 178 -1.01 2.49 -6.83
C PHE A 178 -1.41 3.49 -5.74
N ASP A 179 -0.43 4.25 -5.22
CA ASP A 179 -0.70 5.33 -4.26
C ASP A 179 -0.91 6.65 -4.99
N THR A 180 -2.04 7.32 -4.72
CA THR A 180 -2.40 8.57 -5.39
C THR A 180 -1.54 9.74 -4.95
N CYS A 181 -1.18 9.84 -3.66
CA CYS A 181 -0.27 10.86 -3.16
C CYS A 181 1.13 10.70 -3.74
N HIS A 182 1.67 9.49 -3.71
CA HIS A 182 3.01 9.20 -4.24
C HIS A 182 3.09 9.46 -5.75
N THR A 183 2.10 9.01 -6.50
CA THR A 183 2.05 9.23 -7.96
C THR A 183 1.97 10.72 -8.29
N HIS A 184 1.14 11.49 -7.56
CA HIS A 184 1.07 12.94 -7.68
C HIS A 184 2.41 13.62 -7.32
N ASP A 185 2.97 13.26 -6.18
CA ASP A 185 4.23 13.85 -5.68
C ASP A 185 5.43 13.50 -6.57
N SER A 186 5.37 12.39 -7.32
CA SER A 186 6.41 12.01 -8.30
C SER A 186 6.29 12.76 -9.64
N GLY A 187 5.18 13.47 -9.89
CA GLY A 187 5.01 14.35 -11.04
C GLY A 187 3.95 13.94 -12.06
N TYR A 188 3.17 12.90 -11.79
CA TYR A 188 2.03 12.55 -12.62
C TYR A 188 0.82 13.44 -12.31
N ASP A 189 0.24 14.08 -13.32
CA ASP A 189 -0.86 15.03 -13.14
C ASP A 189 -2.22 14.31 -12.98
N ILE A 190 -2.41 13.69 -11.83
CA ILE A 190 -3.68 13.04 -11.51
C ILE A 190 -4.81 14.03 -11.19
N VAL A 191 -4.51 15.32 -11.05
CA VAL A 191 -5.50 16.38 -10.79
C VAL A 191 -6.27 16.70 -12.06
N ASN A 192 -5.56 17.03 -13.13
CA ASN A 192 -6.15 17.50 -14.38
C ASN A 192 -6.39 16.35 -15.37
N ASP A 193 -5.56 15.31 -15.36
CA ASP A 193 -5.62 14.18 -16.32
C ASP A 193 -5.44 12.80 -15.63
N PRO A 194 -6.29 12.41 -14.67
CA PRO A 194 -6.21 11.10 -14.04
C PRO A 194 -6.35 9.96 -15.06
N GLU A 195 -7.20 10.12 -16.06
CA GLU A 195 -7.39 9.15 -17.15
C GLU A 195 -6.12 8.95 -17.99
N GLY A 196 -5.42 10.03 -18.31
CA GLY A 196 -4.16 9.97 -19.05
C GLY A 196 -3.06 9.28 -18.24
N VAL A 197 -3.01 9.53 -16.92
CA VAL A 197 -2.07 8.84 -16.01
C VAL A 197 -2.36 7.35 -15.95
N LEU A 198 -3.63 6.94 -15.78
CA LEU A 198 -4.02 5.53 -15.75
C LEU A 198 -3.75 4.84 -17.10
N LYS A 199 -3.99 5.51 -18.23
CA LYS A 199 -3.62 5.01 -19.57
C LYS A 199 -2.12 4.90 -19.77
N GLN A 200 -1.33 5.82 -19.20
CA GLN A 200 0.14 5.71 -19.23
C GLN A 200 0.60 4.49 -18.41
N PHE A 201 0.02 4.28 -17.23
CA PHE A 201 0.28 3.09 -16.44
C PHE A 201 -0.07 1.81 -17.20
N ASP A 202 -1.28 1.74 -17.78
CA ASP A 202 -1.74 0.59 -18.57
C ASP A 202 -0.80 0.25 -19.73
N ARG A 203 -0.34 1.25 -20.47
CA ARG A 203 0.59 1.05 -21.60
C ARG A 203 1.95 0.49 -21.15
N ILE A 204 2.42 0.85 -19.95
CA ILE A 204 3.77 0.50 -19.47
C ILE A 204 3.77 -0.83 -18.71
N LEU A 205 2.81 -1.04 -17.83
CA LEU A 205 2.75 -2.18 -16.92
C LEU A 205 1.54 -3.09 -17.16
N GLY A 206 0.46 -2.55 -17.72
CA GLY A 206 -0.85 -3.21 -17.78
C GLY A 206 -1.72 -2.87 -16.56
N LYS A 207 -2.95 -2.42 -16.81
CA LYS A 207 -3.89 -2.03 -15.73
C LYS A 207 -4.21 -3.18 -14.77
N ASP A 208 -4.19 -4.43 -15.25
CA ASP A 208 -4.45 -5.64 -14.46
C ASP A 208 -3.34 -5.93 -13.44
N GLN A 209 -2.22 -5.19 -13.48
CA GLN A 209 -1.17 -5.28 -12.48
C GLN A 209 -1.51 -4.53 -11.19
N ILE A 210 -2.50 -3.63 -11.19
CA ILE A 210 -2.92 -2.93 -9.96
C ILE A 210 -3.73 -3.88 -9.09
N ALA A 211 -3.17 -4.28 -7.94
CA ALA A 211 -3.84 -5.13 -6.96
C ALA A 211 -4.52 -4.34 -5.83
N VAL A 212 -4.09 -3.12 -5.58
CA VAL A 212 -4.64 -2.25 -4.54
C VAL A 212 -4.35 -0.79 -4.88
N PHE A 213 -5.26 0.09 -4.53
CA PHE A 213 -5.03 1.53 -4.49
C PHE A 213 -4.86 2.00 -3.05
N HIS A 214 -3.85 2.81 -2.80
CA HIS A 214 -3.83 3.72 -1.66
C HIS A 214 -4.42 5.05 -2.11
N ILE A 215 -5.50 5.46 -1.45
CA ILE A 215 -6.23 6.67 -1.81
C ILE A 215 -5.93 7.74 -0.75
N ASN A 216 -5.03 8.62 -1.10
CA ASN A 216 -4.52 9.66 -0.23
C ASN A 216 -4.49 10.99 -1.00
N ASP A 217 -4.92 12.09 -0.39
CA ASP A 217 -4.63 13.42 -0.90
C ASP A 217 -3.19 13.81 -0.54
N SER A 218 -2.63 14.82 -1.18
CA SER A 218 -1.27 15.28 -0.91
C SER A 218 -1.25 16.72 -0.38
N LYS A 219 -0.42 16.96 0.64
CA LYS A 219 -0.13 18.32 1.13
C LYS A 219 0.67 19.16 0.14
N ASN A 220 1.22 18.55 -0.90
CA ASN A 220 2.20 19.17 -1.77
C ASN A 220 1.68 19.34 -3.19
N PRO A 221 2.22 20.31 -3.95
CA PRO A 221 1.96 20.39 -5.38
C PRO A 221 2.56 19.20 -6.12
N CYS A 222 2.03 18.93 -7.33
CA CYS A 222 2.51 17.87 -8.21
C CYS A 222 4.03 17.98 -8.44
N GLY A 223 4.71 16.84 -8.36
CA GLY A 223 6.15 16.77 -8.57
C GLY A 223 7.03 17.20 -7.38
N ALA A 224 6.45 17.39 -6.20
CA ALA A 224 7.19 17.85 -5.02
C ALA A 224 8.16 16.82 -4.42
N ALA A 225 8.01 15.54 -4.72
CA ALA A 225 8.81 14.43 -4.19
C ALA A 225 8.91 14.43 -2.65
N LYS A 226 7.76 14.54 -1.96
CA LYS A 226 7.71 14.74 -0.50
C LYS A 226 7.09 13.61 0.29
N ASP A 227 6.06 12.95 -0.25
CA ASP A 227 5.31 11.92 0.48
C ASP A 227 4.75 12.49 1.79
N ARG A 228 3.66 13.25 1.68
CA ARG A 228 2.92 13.82 2.81
C ARG A 228 1.43 13.76 2.54
N HIS A 229 0.80 12.72 3.08
CA HIS A 229 -0.63 12.52 2.96
C HIS A 229 -1.43 13.65 3.59
N GLU A 230 -2.59 13.94 2.99
CA GLU A 230 -3.61 14.82 3.51
C GLU A 230 -4.98 14.12 3.46
N ASN A 231 -5.94 14.63 4.23
CA ASN A 231 -7.32 14.14 4.19
C ASN A 231 -7.97 14.43 2.84
N LEU A 232 -8.90 13.59 2.43
CA LEU A 232 -9.55 13.68 1.12
C LEU A 232 -10.18 15.06 0.88
N GLY A 233 -9.80 15.67 -0.24
CA GLY A 233 -10.28 16.99 -0.64
C GLY A 233 -9.70 18.18 0.13
N LYS A 234 -8.72 17.94 1.00
CA LYS A 234 -8.05 19.01 1.77
C LYS A 234 -6.63 19.30 1.30
N GLY A 235 -6.15 18.52 0.35
CA GLY A 235 -4.82 18.65 -0.22
C GLY A 235 -4.81 19.23 -1.63
N CYS A 236 -3.69 19.01 -2.33
CA CYS A 236 -3.43 19.53 -3.67
C CYS A 236 -4.00 18.66 -4.78
N ILE A 237 -4.41 17.40 -4.51
CA ILE A 237 -5.07 16.54 -5.48
C ILE A 237 -6.55 16.90 -5.56
N GLY A 238 -7.20 17.01 -4.41
CA GLY A 238 -8.61 17.35 -4.30
C GLY A 238 -9.56 16.15 -4.45
N PHE A 239 -10.76 16.31 -3.89
CA PHE A 239 -11.74 15.23 -3.83
C PHE A 239 -12.18 14.70 -5.19
N ASP A 240 -12.46 15.58 -6.15
CA ASP A 240 -13.01 15.18 -7.47
C ASP A 240 -12.05 14.27 -8.26
N ALA A 241 -10.77 14.54 -8.22
CA ALA A 241 -9.76 13.71 -8.89
C ALA A 241 -9.64 12.32 -8.23
N LEU A 242 -9.58 12.30 -6.90
CA LEU A 242 -9.53 11.05 -6.13
C LEU A 242 -10.82 10.23 -6.33
N ASN A 243 -11.98 10.87 -6.31
CA ASN A 243 -13.26 10.22 -6.51
C ASN A 243 -13.39 9.58 -7.89
N ARG A 244 -12.86 10.23 -8.94
CA ARG A 244 -12.79 9.63 -10.30
C ARG A 244 -11.94 8.36 -10.33
N ILE A 245 -10.80 8.33 -9.64
CA ILE A 245 -9.95 7.13 -9.55
C ILE A 245 -10.67 6.03 -8.76
N VAL A 246 -11.28 6.37 -7.63
CA VAL A 246 -11.98 5.41 -6.77
C VAL A 246 -13.11 4.69 -7.51
N HIS A 247 -13.86 5.43 -8.33
CA HIS A 247 -15.01 4.91 -9.07
C HIS A 247 -14.69 4.54 -10.53
N HIS A 248 -13.41 4.50 -10.92
CA HIS A 248 -13.04 4.11 -12.28
C HIS A 248 -13.53 2.69 -12.59
N PRO A 249 -14.28 2.47 -13.68
CA PRO A 249 -14.95 1.19 -13.97
C PRO A 249 -13.99 0.02 -14.13
N ASP A 250 -12.80 0.24 -14.68
CA ASP A 250 -11.78 -0.80 -14.84
C ASP A 250 -11.25 -1.34 -13.51
N PHE A 251 -11.41 -0.61 -12.42
CA PHE A 251 -10.90 -0.96 -11.10
C PHE A 251 -12.00 -1.17 -10.05
N ALA A 252 -13.23 -1.45 -10.48
CA ALA A 252 -14.38 -1.62 -9.59
C ALA A 252 -14.13 -2.69 -8.50
N ASP A 253 -13.42 -3.76 -8.84
CA ASP A 253 -13.12 -4.87 -7.94
C ASP A 253 -11.79 -4.74 -7.19
N VAL A 254 -10.97 -3.74 -7.51
CA VAL A 254 -9.69 -3.52 -6.84
C VAL A 254 -9.92 -2.83 -5.49
N PRO A 255 -9.34 -3.30 -4.37
CA PRO A 255 -9.44 -2.65 -3.07
C PRO A 255 -8.86 -1.23 -3.05
N LYS A 256 -9.52 -0.32 -2.32
CA LYS A 256 -9.07 1.04 -2.05
C LYS A 256 -8.82 1.19 -0.55
N ILE A 257 -7.64 1.63 -0.18
CA ILE A 257 -7.20 1.77 1.21
C ILE A 257 -6.85 3.23 1.50
N LEU A 258 -7.40 3.76 2.55
CA LEU A 258 -7.10 5.11 3.06
C LEU A 258 -5.96 5.04 4.07
N GLU A 259 -5.00 5.94 3.94
CA GLU A 259 -3.91 6.17 4.89
C GLU A 259 -3.81 7.64 5.28
N THR A 260 -4.93 8.34 5.20
CA THR A 260 -5.04 9.76 5.50
C THR A 260 -4.72 10.05 6.97
N PRO A 261 -4.16 11.22 7.28
CA PRO A 261 -3.75 11.55 8.64
C PRO A 261 -4.95 11.67 9.59
N TRP A 262 -4.73 11.31 10.86
CA TRP A 262 -5.71 11.52 11.91
C TRP A 262 -6.01 13.00 12.10
N VAL A 263 -7.26 13.31 12.42
CA VAL A 263 -7.76 14.69 12.55
C VAL A 263 -7.87 15.10 14.01
N PRO A 264 -7.57 16.39 14.34
CA PRO A 264 -7.72 16.91 15.69
C PRO A 264 -9.19 16.88 16.15
N ILE A 265 -9.42 16.53 17.40
CA ILE A 265 -10.71 16.69 18.08
C ILE A 265 -10.72 18.09 18.71
N ASP A 266 -11.77 18.85 18.45
CA ASP A 266 -11.96 20.23 18.97
C ASP A 266 -10.75 21.15 18.73
N GLY A 267 -9.98 20.88 17.66
CA GLY A 267 -8.81 21.67 17.30
C GLY A 267 -7.56 21.39 18.14
N ASP A 268 -7.60 20.42 19.05
CA ASP A 268 -6.43 20.01 19.83
C ASP A 268 -5.56 19.00 19.05
N PRO A 269 -4.34 19.37 18.61
CA PRO A 269 -3.48 18.48 17.83
C PRO A 269 -2.93 17.28 18.62
N LYS A 270 -3.08 17.28 19.96
CA LYS A 270 -2.68 16.16 20.82
C LYS A 270 -3.80 15.14 21.02
N ASN A 271 -5.04 15.56 20.78
CA ASN A 271 -6.21 14.70 20.86
C ASN A 271 -6.77 14.48 19.45
N THR A 272 -6.51 13.31 18.86
CA THR A 272 -6.84 13.05 17.47
C THR A 272 -7.72 11.81 17.32
N ARG A 273 -8.48 11.76 16.22
CA ARG A 273 -9.28 10.60 15.83
C ARG A 273 -9.04 10.22 14.37
N ALA A 274 -9.32 8.97 14.04
CA ALA A 274 -9.31 8.51 12.67
C ALA A 274 -10.44 9.18 11.87
N PRO A 275 -10.19 9.66 10.64
CA PRO A 275 -11.20 10.25 9.75
C PRO A 275 -11.92 9.20 8.89
N TYR A 276 -11.51 7.94 8.95
CA TYR A 276 -11.80 6.93 7.93
C TYR A 276 -13.28 6.64 7.74
N LYS A 277 -14.09 6.67 8.81
CA LYS A 277 -15.53 6.46 8.68
C LYS A 277 -16.18 7.53 7.79
N GLU A 278 -15.88 8.78 8.07
CA GLU A 278 -16.42 9.91 7.33
C GLU A 278 -15.93 9.92 5.88
N GLU A 279 -14.66 9.62 5.65
CA GLU A 279 -14.07 9.57 4.31
C GLU A 279 -14.62 8.40 3.48
N ILE A 280 -14.84 7.23 4.07
CA ILE A 280 -15.45 6.06 3.42
C ILE A 280 -16.91 6.37 3.03
N VAL A 281 -17.68 6.98 3.93
CA VAL A 281 -19.07 7.40 3.65
C VAL A 281 -19.09 8.42 2.52
N MET A 282 -18.24 9.45 2.60
CA MET A 282 -18.13 10.48 1.56
C MET A 282 -17.86 9.89 0.17
N LEU A 283 -16.92 8.94 0.04
CA LEU A 283 -16.64 8.30 -1.24
C LEU A 283 -17.80 7.44 -1.74
N ARG A 284 -18.55 6.78 -0.85
CA ARG A 284 -19.72 5.97 -1.24
C ARG A 284 -20.90 6.80 -1.70
N GLU A 285 -21.15 7.95 -1.05
CA GLU A 285 -22.28 8.85 -1.37
C GLU A 285 -22.05 9.65 -2.65
N HIS A 286 -20.81 9.87 -3.07
CA HIS A 286 -20.45 10.63 -4.27
C HIS A 286 -20.09 9.73 -5.46
N ALA A 287 -20.59 8.49 -5.51
CA ALA A 287 -20.43 7.66 -6.69
C ALA A 287 -21.01 8.37 -7.92
N PRO A 288 -20.28 8.42 -9.05
CA PRO A 288 -20.80 9.01 -10.28
C PRO A 288 -22.07 8.28 -10.73
N ALA A 289 -23.04 9.03 -11.25
CA ALA A 289 -24.31 8.50 -11.75
C ALA A 289 -24.13 7.61 -12.99
#